data_fdf0d9b4f0ac58a51da8b8efd7e59a1b
#
_entry.id   fdf0d9b4f0ac58a51da8b8efd7e59a1b
#
_cell.length_a   1.000
_cell.length_b   1.000
_cell.length_c   1.000
_cell.angle_alpha   90.00
_cell.angle_beta   90.00
_cell.angle_gamma   90.00
#
_symmetry.space_group_name_H-M   'P 1'
#
loop_
_entity.id
_entity.type
_entity.pdbx_description
1 polymer ?
#
loop_
_entity_poly.entity_id
_entity_poly.type
_entity_poly.pdbx_seq_one_letter_code
_entity_poly.pdbx_strand_id
1 'polypeptide(L)'
;MTAAANTQIESGLSRLVVRRRSEAHPDRSAWAVRAARAWLGPEVEPAPPGMHRHQADLRLRVSERPFLATFGKAAYVDFGPIQPLDGGWQVEVSWRAATLAPLFPVFSGSIVAREGELTLSGWYAPPGGSIGRIADRALLHLAATGTAQWLLRELEAAASASAG
;
A
#
# COMPACT_ATOMS: atom_id res chain seq x y z
N MET A 1 31.42 10.98 -15.85
CA MET A 1 31.21 11.31 -14.41
C MET A 1 29.73 11.31 -14.04
N THR A 2 29.01 10.18 -14.24
CA THR A 2 27.54 10.14 -14.00
C THR A 2 27.10 8.96 -13.12
N ALA A 3 28.04 8.22 -12.52
CA ALA A 3 27.73 7.04 -11.71
C ALA A 3 27.54 7.33 -10.21
N ALA A 4 27.97 8.48 -9.70
CA ALA A 4 27.93 8.78 -8.27
C ALA A 4 26.58 9.33 -7.78
N ALA A 5 25.75 9.90 -8.67
CA ALA A 5 24.46 10.48 -8.28
C ALA A 5 23.35 9.42 -8.09
N ASN A 6 23.48 8.27 -8.75
CA ASN A 6 22.45 7.21 -8.68
C ASN A 6 22.54 6.37 -7.40
N THR A 7 23.71 6.30 -6.77
CA THR A 7 23.94 5.49 -5.56
C THR A 7 23.40 6.16 -4.28
N GLN A 8 23.20 7.48 -4.28
CA GLN A 8 22.68 8.20 -3.11
C GLN A 8 21.16 8.18 -3.00
N ILE A 9 20.45 7.94 -4.10
CA ILE A 9 18.97 7.84 -4.09
C ILE A 9 18.52 6.48 -3.55
N GLU A 10 19.30 5.42 -3.77
CA GLU A 10 18.99 4.08 -3.25
C GLU A 10 19.18 3.93 -1.74
N SER A 11 19.97 4.78 -1.09
CA SER A 11 20.32 4.65 0.34
C SER A 11 19.18 5.01 1.31
N GLY A 12 18.08 5.57 0.84
CA GLY A 12 16.91 5.95 1.66
C GLY A 12 15.67 5.06 1.48
N LEU A 13 15.68 4.17 0.48
CA LEU A 13 14.54 3.31 0.16
C LEU A 13 14.71 1.92 0.79
N SER A 14 13.64 1.40 1.36
CA SER A 14 13.59 0.05 1.90
C SER A 14 12.60 -0.80 1.12
N ARG A 15 12.99 -2.03 0.80
CA ARG A 15 12.13 -2.97 0.09
C ARG A 15 11.09 -3.56 1.03
N LEU A 16 9.86 -3.69 0.52
CA LEU A 16 8.76 -4.35 1.18
C LEU A 16 8.18 -5.43 0.28
N VAL A 17 7.96 -6.62 0.83
CA VAL A 17 7.21 -7.70 0.18
C VAL A 17 6.27 -8.30 1.21
N VAL A 18 4.98 -8.29 0.92
CA VAL A 18 3.95 -8.89 1.77
C VAL A 18 3.11 -9.82 0.90
N ARG A 19 2.91 -11.05 1.38
CA ARG A 19 2.10 -12.08 0.72
C ARG A 19 0.92 -12.44 1.60
N ARG A 20 -0.20 -12.65 0.96
CA ARG A 20 -1.42 -13.10 1.61
C ARG A 20 -2.06 -14.22 0.79
N ARG A 21 -2.38 -15.33 1.43
CA ARG A 21 -3.21 -16.36 0.81
C ARG A 21 -4.58 -15.78 0.53
N SER A 22 -5.12 -16.02 -0.64
CA SER A 22 -6.43 -15.55 -1.07
C SER A 22 -7.26 -16.73 -1.58
N GLU A 23 -8.49 -16.84 -1.12
CA GLU A 23 -9.46 -17.82 -1.61
C GLU A 23 -10.28 -17.27 -2.78
N ALA A 24 -10.25 -15.95 -2.98
CA ALA A 24 -10.93 -15.31 -4.08
C ALA A 24 -10.21 -15.55 -5.41
N HIS A 25 -10.99 -15.91 -6.44
CA HIS A 25 -10.47 -15.98 -7.81
C HIS A 25 -9.90 -14.61 -8.24
N PRO A 26 -8.81 -14.55 -9.04
CA PRO A 26 -8.20 -13.30 -9.47
C PRO A 26 -9.17 -12.29 -10.08
N ASP A 27 -10.17 -12.71 -10.84
CA ASP A 27 -11.16 -11.81 -11.43
C ASP A 27 -11.98 -11.05 -10.39
N ARG A 28 -12.27 -11.66 -9.25
CA ARG A 28 -13.00 -11.01 -8.15
C ARG A 28 -12.13 -9.97 -7.46
N SER A 29 -10.87 -10.28 -7.23
CA SER A 29 -9.94 -9.30 -6.68
C SER A 29 -9.66 -8.15 -7.66
N ALA A 30 -9.64 -8.40 -8.97
CA ALA A 30 -9.60 -7.35 -9.99
C ALA A 30 -10.86 -6.47 -9.96
N TRP A 31 -12.03 -7.09 -9.81
CA TRP A 31 -13.28 -6.33 -9.62
C TRP A 31 -13.23 -5.48 -8.35
N ALA A 32 -12.74 -6.03 -7.22
CA ALA A 32 -12.62 -5.29 -5.97
C ALA A 32 -11.68 -4.07 -6.10
N VAL A 33 -10.60 -4.16 -6.86
CA VAL A 33 -9.73 -2.99 -7.16
C VAL A 33 -10.51 -1.92 -7.93
N ARG A 34 -11.30 -2.30 -8.95
CA ARG A 34 -12.15 -1.35 -9.69
C ARG A 34 -13.22 -0.72 -8.82
N ALA A 35 -13.71 -1.46 -7.83
CA ALA A 35 -14.71 -1.02 -6.87
C ALA A 35 -14.11 -0.42 -5.59
N ALA A 36 -12.85 0.05 -5.62
CA ALA A 36 -12.10 0.53 -4.45
C ALA A 36 -12.85 1.61 -3.65
N ARG A 37 -13.65 2.44 -4.32
CA ARG A 37 -14.52 3.42 -3.66
C ARG A 37 -15.47 2.80 -2.62
N ALA A 38 -15.89 1.57 -2.82
CA ALA A 38 -16.88 0.91 -1.95
C ALA A 38 -16.28 0.42 -0.62
N TRP A 39 -14.99 0.09 -0.59
CA TRP A 39 -14.35 -0.51 0.58
C TRP A 39 -13.13 0.27 1.10
N LEU A 40 -12.48 1.06 0.24
CA LEU A 40 -11.30 1.83 0.64
C LEU A 40 -11.67 3.25 1.07
N GLY A 41 -12.59 3.88 0.34
CA GLY A 41 -13.04 5.25 0.63
C GLY A 41 -13.28 6.05 -0.65
N PRO A 42 -13.76 7.30 -0.51
CA PRO A 42 -14.11 8.13 -1.64
C PRO A 42 -12.90 8.41 -2.54
N GLU A 43 -13.16 8.47 -3.84
CA GLU A 43 -12.19 8.95 -4.81
C GLU A 43 -12.06 10.47 -4.69
N VAL A 44 -10.82 10.96 -4.69
CA VAL A 44 -10.51 12.38 -4.47
C VAL A 44 -9.47 12.87 -5.47
N GLU A 45 -9.56 14.15 -5.82
CA GLU A 45 -8.64 14.84 -6.71
C GLU A 45 -7.75 15.83 -5.92
N PRO A 46 -6.55 16.17 -6.41
CA PRO A 46 -5.91 15.63 -7.61
C PRO A 46 -5.27 14.27 -7.40
N ALA A 47 -5.38 13.39 -8.40
CA ALA A 47 -4.69 12.10 -8.46
C ALA A 47 -3.44 12.20 -9.37
N PRO A 48 -2.45 11.30 -9.21
CA PRO A 48 -1.37 11.18 -10.17
C PRO A 48 -1.89 10.80 -11.56
N PRO A 49 -1.23 11.22 -12.65
CA PRO A 49 -1.68 10.90 -14.00
C PRO A 49 -1.88 9.39 -14.20
N GLY A 50 -3.05 9.00 -14.71
CA GLY A 50 -3.40 7.59 -14.96
C GLY A 50 -3.72 6.77 -13.72
N MET A 51 -3.82 7.37 -12.54
CA MET A 51 -4.16 6.70 -11.29
C MET A 51 -5.49 7.24 -10.72
N HIS A 52 -6.13 6.43 -9.90
CA HIS A 52 -7.30 6.77 -9.10
C HIS A 52 -6.89 6.89 -7.65
N ARG A 53 -7.11 8.06 -7.06
CA ARG A 53 -6.78 8.35 -5.66
C ARG A 53 -7.98 8.16 -4.77
N HIS A 54 -7.81 7.37 -3.72
CA HIS A 54 -8.80 7.17 -2.69
C HIS A 54 -8.31 7.71 -1.35
N GLN A 55 -9.21 8.35 -0.60
CA GLN A 55 -8.93 8.72 0.79
C GLN A 55 -9.38 7.58 1.70
N ALA A 56 -8.42 6.96 2.37
CA ALA A 56 -8.63 5.83 3.25
C ALA A 56 -8.32 6.18 4.71
N ASP A 57 -9.10 5.62 5.64
CA ASP A 57 -8.82 5.67 7.07
C ASP A 57 -8.07 4.39 7.47
N LEU A 58 -6.75 4.52 7.55
CA LEU A 58 -5.89 3.41 7.96
C LEU A 58 -5.93 3.24 9.47
N ARG A 59 -6.23 2.03 9.92
CA ARG A 59 -6.12 1.64 11.33
C ARG A 59 -4.92 0.71 11.48
N LEU A 60 -3.80 1.26 11.89
CA LEU A 60 -2.57 0.52 12.10
C LEU A 60 -2.47 0.06 13.55
N ARG A 61 -2.29 -1.25 13.77
CA ARG A 61 -1.84 -1.77 15.05
C ARG A 61 -0.30 -1.74 15.05
N VAL A 62 0.27 -0.84 15.84
CA VAL A 62 1.74 -0.70 15.94
C VAL A 62 2.34 -1.69 16.94
N SER A 63 1.54 -2.40 17.74
CA SER A 63 2.03 -3.36 18.73
C SER A 63 0.95 -4.36 19.12
N GLU A 64 1.35 -5.57 19.47
CA GLU A 64 0.50 -6.58 20.12
C GLU A 64 0.13 -6.24 21.57
N ARG A 65 0.68 -5.17 22.13
CA ARG A 65 0.33 -4.71 23.47
C ARG A 65 -0.95 -3.91 23.43
N PRO A 66 -1.95 -4.22 24.32
CA PRO A 66 -3.29 -3.61 24.28
C PRO A 66 -3.32 -2.10 24.56
N PHE A 67 -2.20 -1.50 24.98
CA PHE A 67 -2.09 -0.08 25.34
C PHE A 67 -1.44 0.81 24.27
N LEU A 68 -0.89 0.26 23.20
CA LEU A 68 -0.32 1.06 22.13
C LEU A 68 -1.29 1.09 20.94
N ALA A 69 -2.18 2.04 21.10
CA ALA A 69 -2.95 2.78 20.14
C ALA A 69 -3.06 2.20 18.71
N THR A 70 -4.28 1.89 18.35
CA THR A 70 -4.72 1.94 16.95
C THR A 70 -4.54 3.36 16.45
N PHE A 71 -3.52 3.64 15.67
CA PHE A 71 -3.42 4.91 14.98
C PHE A 71 -4.39 4.92 13.81
N GLY A 72 -5.50 5.66 13.95
CA GLY A 72 -6.31 6.07 12.82
C GLY A 72 -5.58 7.16 12.05
N LYS A 73 -5.28 6.96 10.77
CA LYS A 73 -4.64 7.96 9.93
C LYS A 73 -5.32 8.04 8.59
N ALA A 74 -5.73 9.24 8.21
CA ALA A 74 -6.14 9.49 6.84
C ALA A 74 -4.94 9.37 5.91
N ALA A 75 -5.07 8.55 4.88
CA ALA A 75 -4.05 8.34 3.88
C ALA A 75 -4.65 8.42 2.48
N TYR A 76 -3.83 8.78 1.52
CA TYR A 76 -4.14 8.62 0.12
C TYR A 76 -3.58 7.30 -0.36
N VAL A 77 -4.43 6.51 -1.01
CA VAL A 77 -4.05 5.27 -1.71
C VAL A 77 -4.38 5.48 -3.19
N ASP A 78 -3.38 5.35 -4.02
CA ASP A 78 -3.50 5.52 -5.47
C ASP A 78 -3.40 4.15 -6.15
N PHE A 79 -4.35 3.84 -7.03
CA PHE A 79 -4.31 2.66 -7.90
C PHE A 79 -4.15 3.06 -9.35
N GLY A 80 -3.23 2.42 -10.04
CA GLY A 80 -3.08 2.49 -11.49
C GLY A 80 -4.10 1.60 -12.24
N PRO A 81 -3.97 1.51 -13.56
CA PRO A 81 -4.76 0.59 -14.37
C PRO A 81 -4.39 -0.86 -14.06
N ILE A 82 -5.40 -1.74 -14.05
CA ILE A 82 -5.18 -3.17 -13.92
C ILE A 82 -4.60 -3.70 -15.22
N GLN A 83 -3.47 -4.38 -15.12
CA GLN A 83 -2.78 -5.02 -16.23
C GLN A 83 -2.97 -6.54 -16.15
N PRO A 84 -3.47 -7.20 -17.18
CA PRO A 84 -3.60 -8.65 -17.19
C PRO A 84 -2.21 -9.32 -17.20
N LEU A 85 -2.08 -10.40 -16.46
CA LEU A 85 -0.93 -11.29 -16.47
C LEU A 85 -1.40 -12.72 -16.77
N ASP A 86 -0.46 -13.59 -17.13
CA ASP A 86 -0.75 -15.01 -17.23
C ASP A 86 -1.13 -15.57 -15.85
N GLY A 87 -2.36 -16.10 -15.75
CA GLY A 87 -2.93 -16.60 -14.50
C GLY A 87 -3.29 -15.56 -13.45
N GLY A 88 -3.47 -14.28 -13.85
CA GLY A 88 -3.86 -13.25 -12.89
C GLY A 88 -3.80 -11.82 -13.42
N TRP A 89 -3.44 -10.89 -12.57
CA TRP A 89 -3.32 -9.47 -12.90
C TRP A 89 -2.31 -8.76 -12.00
N GLN A 90 -1.93 -7.56 -12.42
CA GLN A 90 -1.10 -6.63 -11.66
C GLN A 90 -1.72 -5.24 -11.66
N VAL A 91 -1.54 -4.50 -10.58
CA VAL A 91 -1.89 -3.07 -10.48
C VAL A 91 -0.77 -2.32 -9.76
N GLU A 92 -0.43 -1.14 -10.25
CA GLU A 92 0.43 -0.21 -9.50
C GLU A 92 -0.34 0.34 -8.31
N VAL A 93 0.33 0.46 -7.18
CA VAL A 93 -0.23 1.01 -5.95
C VAL A 93 0.78 1.89 -5.26
N SER A 94 0.34 3.03 -4.76
CA SER A 94 1.12 3.87 -3.87
C SER A 94 0.27 4.38 -2.71
N TRP A 95 0.91 4.72 -1.61
CA TRP A 95 0.24 5.40 -0.51
C TRP A 95 1.13 6.43 0.17
N ARG A 96 0.48 7.41 0.78
CA ARG A 96 1.09 8.44 1.60
C ARG A 96 0.08 8.96 2.62
N ALA A 97 0.54 9.58 3.70
CA ALA A 97 -0.36 10.27 4.60
C ALA A 97 -1.09 11.43 3.90
N ALA A 98 -2.37 11.61 4.19
CA ALA A 98 -3.15 12.77 3.72
C ALA A 98 -2.74 14.07 4.44
N THR A 99 -2.15 13.94 5.61
CA THR A 99 -1.61 15.06 6.41
C THR A 99 -0.14 14.80 6.72
N LEU A 100 0.60 15.84 7.10
CA LEU A 100 1.99 15.69 7.54
C LEU A 100 2.05 14.73 8.74
N ALA A 101 2.49 13.52 8.47
CA ALA A 101 2.67 12.48 9.48
C ALA A 101 4.12 12.04 9.46
N PRO A 102 4.93 12.44 10.45
CA PRO A 102 6.38 12.19 10.43
C PRO A 102 6.77 10.72 10.50
N LEU A 103 5.83 9.84 10.84
CA LEU A 103 6.07 8.39 10.98
C LEU A 103 5.34 7.54 9.94
N PHE A 104 4.62 8.15 8.98
CA PHE A 104 3.89 7.38 7.99
C PHE A 104 4.72 7.23 6.71
N PRO A 105 5.14 6.02 6.35
CA PRO A 105 6.00 5.80 5.19
C PRO A 105 5.26 6.09 3.89
N VAL A 106 5.96 6.69 2.94
CA VAL A 106 5.52 6.78 1.55
C VAL A 106 5.91 5.49 0.85
N PHE A 107 4.98 4.86 0.18
CA PHE A 107 5.19 3.60 -0.53
C PHE A 107 4.85 3.75 -2.00
N SER A 108 5.61 3.03 -2.84
CA SER A 108 5.31 2.83 -4.25
C SER A 108 5.68 1.41 -4.66
N GLY A 109 4.78 0.74 -5.36
CA GLY A 109 4.98 -0.64 -5.78
C GLY A 109 3.80 -1.18 -6.56
N SER A 110 3.57 -2.48 -6.45
CA SER A 110 2.48 -3.16 -7.15
C SER A 110 1.84 -4.25 -6.29
N ILE A 111 0.58 -4.54 -6.61
CA ILE A 111 -0.11 -5.74 -6.17
C ILE A 111 -0.22 -6.68 -7.36
N VAL A 112 0.18 -7.92 -7.16
CA VAL A 112 0.00 -9.03 -8.10
C VAL A 112 -0.98 -10.01 -7.48
N ALA A 113 -2.04 -10.35 -8.21
CA ALA A 113 -2.97 -11.41 -7.86
C ALA A 113 -2.78 -12.60 -8.80
N ARG A 114 -2.64 -13.76 -8.19
CA ARG A 114 -2.65 -15.07 -8.85
C ARG A 114 -3.62 -15.98 -8.13
N GLU A 115 -3.91 -17.13 -8.71
CA GLU A 115 -4.71 -18.13 -7.99
C GLU A 115 -4.06 -18.48 -6.66
N GLY A 116 -4.83 -18.35 -5.58
CA GLY A 116 -4.40 -18.67 -4.22
C GLY A 116 -3.56 -17.60 -3.51
N GLU A 117 -3.13 -16.51 -4.17
CA GLU A 117 -2.21 -15.54 -3.55
C GLU A 117 -2.40 -14.09 -4.05
N LEU A 118 -2.32 -13.17 -3.10
CA LEU A 118 -2.09 -11.74 -3.33
C LEU A 118 -0.69 -11.38 -2.83
N THR A 119 0.13 -10.79 -3.70
CA THR A 119 1.47 -10.32 -3.34
C THR A 119 1.56 -8.82 -3.55
N LEU A 120 1.90 -8.07 -2.50
CA LEU A 120 2.26 -6.65 -2.59
C LEU A 120 3.77 -6.54 -2.48
N SER A 121 4.39 -5.84 -3.41
CA SER A 121 5.84 -5.60 -3.41
C SER A 121 6.18 -4.21 -3.89
N GLY A 122 7.20 -3.61 -3.33
CA GLY A 122 7.65 -2.28 -3.70
C GLY A 122 8.69 -1.72 -2.75
N TRP A 123 8.75 -0.41 -2.71
CA TRP A 123 9.70 0.34 -1.93
C TRP A 123 8.99 1.38 -1.07
N TYR A 124 9.49 1.58 0.14
CA TYR A 124 9.00 2.64 1.01
C TYR A 124 10.16 3.54 1.49
N ALA A 125 9.81 4.79 1.76
CA ALA A 125 10.72 5.79 2.28
C ALA A 125 10.10 6.50 3.48
N PRO A 126 10.93 7.05 4.39
CA PRO A 126 10.44 7.98 5.39
C PRO A 126 9.82 9.21 4.73
N PRO A 127 8.75 9.78 5.30
CA PRO A 127 8.18 11.02 4.80
C PRO A 127 9.20 12.17 5.00
N GLY A 128 9.31 13.05 3.98
CA GLY A 128 10.19 14.22 4.06
C GLY A 128 11.66 13.98 3.72
N GLY A 129 12.02 12.83 3.13
CA GLY A 129 13.37 12.56 2.66
C GLY A 129 14.42 12.51 3.80
N SER A 130 15.60 13.09 3.58
CA SER A 130 16.74 13.03 4.50
C SER A 130 16.57 13.76 5.85
N ILE A 131 15.48 14.47 6.06
CA ILE A 131 15.18 15.20 7.31
C ILE A 131 14.68 14.22 8.41
N GLY A 132 14.23 13.03 8.02
CA GLY A 132 13.68 12.02 8.93
C GLY A 132 14.73 11.14 9.66
N ARG A 133 15.87 11.68 10.09
CA ARG A 133 16.89 10.91 10.82
C ARG A 133 16.44 10.34 12.18
N ILE A 134 15.23 10.64 12.63
CA ILE A 134 14.72 10.27 13.96
C ILE A 134 13.67 9.16 13.89
N ALA A 135 13.16 8.84 12.70
CA ALA A 135 12.24 7.72 12.58
C ALA A 135 13.04 6.41 12.65
N ASP A 136 12.84 5.67 13.74
CA ASP A 136 13.37 4.32 13.88
C ASP A 136 12.96 3.49 12.65
N ARG A 137 13.97 2.98 11.93
CA ARG A 137 13.73 2.12 10.74
C ARG A 137 12.82 0.94 11.06
N ALA A 138 12.88 0.42 12.27
CA ALA A 138 12.02 -0.65 12.73
C ALA A 138 10.55 -0.21 12.80
N LEU A 139 10.26 0.98 13.30
CA LEU A 139 8.90 1.54 13.35
C LEU A 139 8.35 1.82 11.96
N LEU A 140 9.17 2.37 11.06
CA LEU A 140 8.77 2.59 9.66
C LEU A 140 8.49 1.28 8.94
N HIS A 141 9.29 0.25 9.18
CA HIS A 141 9.08 -1.08 8.61
C HIS A 141 7.77 -1.70 9.13
N LEU A 142 7.51 -1.61 10.43
CA LEU A 142 6.26 -2.08 11.03
C LEU A 142 5.05 -1.33 10.47
N ALA A 143 5.14 0.00 10.32
CA ALA A 143 4.07 0.79 9.73
C ALA A 143 3.82 0.44 8.26
N ALA A 144 4.88 0.30 7.45
CA ALA A 144 4.77 -0.09 6.05
C ALA A 144 4.19 -1.51 5.90
N THR A 145 4.67 -2.46 6.68
CA THR A 145 4.17 -3.84 6.68
C THR A 145 2.72 -3.90 7.15
N GLY A 146 2.38 -3.20 8.23
CA GLY A 146 1.02 -3.14 8.75
C GLY A 146 0.03 -2.55 7.74
N THR A 147 0.42 -1.47 7.04
CA THR A 147 -0.39 -0.87 5.98
C THR A 147 -0.59 -1.84 4.81
N ALA A 148 0.46 -2.51 4.36
CA ALA A 148 0.38 -3.49 3.29
C ALA A 148 -0.52 -4.68 3.65
N GLN A 149 -0.38 -5.22 4.85
CA GLN A 149 -1.22 -6.31 5.35
C GLN A 149 -2.69 -5.89 5.46
N TRP A 150 -2.94 -4.67 5.96
CA TRP A 150 -4.28 -4.13 6.04
C TRP A 150 -4.89 -4.00 4.63
N LEU A 151 -4.18 -3.40 3.68
CA LEU A 151 -4.66 -3.21 2.31
C LEU A 151 -5.01 -4.54 1.62
N LEU A 152 -4.13 -5.54 1.72
CA LEU A 152 -4.37 -6.86 1.14
C LEU A 152 -5.56 -7.58 1.81
N ARG A 153 -5.74 -7.41 3.12
CA ARG A 153 -6.88 -7.97 3.85
C ARG A 153 -8.20 -7.34 3.41
N GLU A 154 -8.26 -6.02 3.30
CA GLU A 154 -9.47 -5.31 2.86
C GLU A 154 -9.81 -5.65 1.41
N LEU A 155 -8.79 -5.74 0.53
CA LEU A 155 -8.98 -6.17 -0.85
C LEU A 155 -9.55 -7.59 -0.94
N GLU A 156 -9.03 -8.52 -0.16
CA GLU A 156 -9.54 -9.91 -0.12
C GLU A 156 -10.96 -9.97 0.41
N ALA A 157 -11.26 -9.23 1.48
CA ALA A 157 -12.60 -9.15 2.04
C ALA A 157 -13.62 -8.60 1.03
N ALA A 158 -13.25 -7.54 0.30
CA ALA A 158 -14.08 -6.97 -0.76
C ALA A 158 -14.28 -7.95 -1.93
N ALA A 159 -13.23 -8.67 -2.32
CA ALA A 159 -13.31 -9.71 -3.36
C ALA A 159 -14.23 -10.88 -2.97
N SER A 160 -14.21 -11.26 -1.69
CA SER A 160 -15.05 -12.33 -1.15
C SER A 160 -16.52 -11.90 -0.99
N ALA A 161 -16.77 -10.67 -0.58
CA ALA A 161 -18.12 -10.13 -0.41
C ALA A 161 -18.89 -10.03 -1.74
N SER A 162 -18.22 -9.90 -2.87
CA SER A 162 -18.84 -9.86 -4.21
C SER A 162 -19.37 -11.22 -4.69
N ALA A 163 -19.30 -12.26 -3.85
CA ALA A 163 -19.70 -13.63 -4.17
C ALA A 163 -21.15 -13.98 -3.79
N GLY A 164 -21.90 -13.04 -3.18
CA GLY A 164 -23.26 -13.24 -2.69
C GLY A 164 -24.35 -12.72 -3.63
#